data_d3728cf6ce366b426f6f92a597a9c8c1
#
_entry.id   d3728cf6ce366b426f6f92a597a9c8c1
#
_cell.length_a   1.000
_cell.length_b   1.000
_cell.length_c   1.000
_cell.angle_alpha   90.00
_cell.angle_beta   90.00
_cell.angle_gamma   90.00
#
_symmetry.space_group_name_H-M   'P 1'
#
loop_
_entity.id
_entity.type
_entity.pdbx_description
1 polymer ?
#
loop_
_entity_poly.entity_id
_entity_poly.type
_entity_poly.pdbx_seq_one_letter_code
_entity_poly.pdbx_strand_id
1 'polypeptide(L)'
;MCVLIAANQLGFGAVVPVVALYAKDFGVSQTAIGLTIAVYGLARFLVNYPSGQLADRLGRKPTLAIGGVITVLGTIACAIAPNYPIFLIARFVAGAGAAFVLTAGQIVLTDIAQPHNRGRVMAIYTGVFVFAVGAGSFPGGWLATHVGLASPFWANALLAGVVTVLALMFVPETRPTTAAVTPGTPPPAKPSFREQIGMLVAIPGFALICLVSFSAFFARTGGLFNVIPLLAEDAIGLEPDQIGLGIGLVSIVGLFLIYPSGALVDRFGRKGVIVPSALCSAGAMALFAVAGSFQGYLAASFCWAVASGIAGAAPAAYAADLAPKAHIGPAMGLYRTVADLGYVVGPLLLGTISDLASPRAALVVTTTLLVASGLLFLIRAPETWSAVAIERERQRAAAD
;
A
#
# COMPACT_ATOMS: atom_id res chain seq x y z
N MET A 1 12.30 0.13 -15.62
CA MET A 1 11.63 0.60 -14.40
C MET A 1 10.84 -0.50 -13.65
N CYS A 2 9.97 -1.28 -14.30
CA CYS A 2 9.23 -2.34 -13.60
C CYS A 2 10.13 -3.37 -12.91
N VAL A 3 11.25 -3.77 -13.52
CA VAL A 3 12.23 -4.69 -12.92
C VAL A 3 12.88 -4.07 -11.67
N LEU A 4 13.26 -2.79 -11.74
CA LEU A 4 13.86 -2.09 -10.59
C LEU A 4 12.86 -1.99 -9.41
N ILE A 5 11.61 -1.66 -9.70
CA ILE A 5 10.55 -1.63 -8.68
C ILE A 5 10.27 -3.02 -8.14
N ALA A 6 10.25 -4.05 -8.99
CA ALA A 6 10.07 -5.44 -8.53
C ALA A 6 11.18 -5.85 -7.55
N ALA A 7 12.43 -5.60 -7.88
CA ALA A 7 13.57 -5.94 -7.01
C ALA A 7 13.52 -5.15 -5.68
N ASN A 8 13.23 -3.84 -5.74
CA ASN A 8 13.06 -3.03 -4.54
C ASN A 8 11.92 -3.51 -3.65
N GLN A 9 10.78 -3.89 -4.24
CA GLN A 9 9.62 -4.35 -3.50
C GLN A 9 9.73 -5.80 -3.01
N LEU A 10 10.50 -6.64 -3.68
CA LEU A 10 10.90 -7.95 -3.17
C LEU A 10 11.67 -7.82 -1.85
N GLY A 11 12.65 -6.91 -1.80
CA GLY A 11 13.41 -6.63 -0.57
C GLY A 11 12.51 -6.12 0.55
N PHE A 12 11.63 -5.16 0.28
CA PHE A 12 10.65 -4.70 1.27
C PHE A 12 9.74 -5.84 1.71
N GLY A 13 9.24 -6.65 0.76
CA GLY A 13 8.39 -7.81 1.03
C GLY A 13 9.04 -8.84 1.94
N ALA A 14 10.36 -9.05 1.81
CA ALA A 14 11.10 -9.95 2.69
C ALA A 14 11.08 -9.50 4.17
N VAL A 15 11.02 -8.20 4.41
CA VAL A 15 10.96 -7.64 5.78
C VAL A 15 9.56 -7.73 6.38
N VAL A 16 8.49 -7.74 5.56
CA VAL A 16 7.09 -7.66 6.02
C VAL A 16 6.71 -8.71 7.07
N PRO A 17 6.94 -10.03 6.86
CA PRO A 17 6.55 -11.05 7.84
C PRO A 17 7.35 -11.00 9.13
N VAL A 18 8.51 -10.38 9.11
CA VAL A 18 9.54 -10.47 10.15
C VAL A 18 9.64 -9.20 10.99
N VAL A 19 9.22 -8.05 10.47
CA VAL A 19 9.42 -6.76 11.13
C VAL A 19 8.78 -6.70 12.52
N ALA A 20 7.60 -7.29 12.69
CA ALA A 20 6.93 -7.34 13.99
C ALA A 20 7.65 -8.30 14.95
N LEU A 21 8.08 -9.45 14.47
CA LEU A 21 8.84 -10.47 15.24
C LEU A 21 10.20 -9.91 15.68
N TYR A 22 10.93 -9.25 14.76
CA TYR A 22 12.21 -8.60 15.07
C TYR A 22 12.06 -7.47 16.10
N ALA A 23 10.98 -6.68 16.01
CA ALA A 23 10.70 -5.64 17.00
C ALA A 23 10.37 -6.23 18.38
N LYS A 24 9.71 -7.40 18.43
CA LYS A 24 9.38 -8.14 19.66
C LYS A 24 10.63 -8.57 20.42
N ASP A 25 11.72 -8.94 19.74
CA ASP A 25 13.00 -9.35 20.37
C ASP A 25 13.64 -8.24 21.22
N PHE A 26 13.27 -6.97 20.99
CA PHE A 26 13.69 -5.88 21.88
C PHE A 26 12.91 -5.84 23.20
N GLY A 27 11.97 -6.75 23.46
CA GLY A 27 11.20 -6.80 24.70
C GLY A 27 10.22 -5.65 24.89
N VAL A 28 9.74 -5.04 23.79
CA VAL A 28 8.83 -3.89 23.82
C VAL A 28 7.36 -4.31 23.73
N SER A 29 6.44 -3.39 24.08
CA SER A 29 4.99 -3.62 24.02
C SER A 29 4.48 -3.80 22.58
N GLN A 30 3.29 -4.35 22.41
CA GLN A 30 2.61 -4.50 21.12
C GLN A 30 2.37 -3.12 20.45
N THR A 31 2.09 -2.09 21.24
CA THR A 31 2.00 -0.70 20.78
C THR A 31 3.31 -0.23 20.16
N ALA A 32 4.44 -0.50 20.80
CA ALA A 32 5.76 -0.15 20.27
C ALA A 32 6.09 -0.94 18.99
N ILE A 33 5.75 -2.22 18.94
CA ILE A 33 5.87 -3.02 17.71
C ILE A 33 5.05 -2.38 16.57
N GLY A 34 3.81 -2.00 16.85
CA GLY A 34 2.97 -1.29 15.88
C GLY A 34 3.57 0.05 15.43
N LEU A 35 4.20 0.80 16.35
CA LEU A 35 4.90 2.05 16.04
C LEU A 35 6.04 1.84 15.03
N THR A 36 6.71 0.70 15.05
CA THR A 36 7.77 0.35 14.09
C THR A 36 7.27 0.34 12.64
N ILE A 37 6.04 -0.15 12.42
CA ILE A 37 5.41 -0.16 11.09
C ILE A 37 4.86 1.22 10.75
N ALA A 38 4.21 1.86 11.71
CA ALA A 38 3.61 3.18 11.55
C ALA A 38 4.64 4.26 11.19
N VAL A 39 5.81 4.25 11.85
CA VAL A 39 6.90 5.23 11.61
C VAL A 39 7.45 5.12 10.19
N TYR A 40 7.58 3.91 9.64
CA TYR A 40 7.97 3.72 8.25
C TYR A 40 6.94 4.33 7.28
N GLY A 41 5.65 4.11 7.54
CA GLY A 41 4.55 4.70 6.77
C GLY A 41 4.51 6.23 6.92
N LEU A 42 4.69 6.75 8.13
CA LEU A 42 4.74 8.18 8.43
C LEU A 42 5.91 8.87 7.69
N ALA A 43 7.09 8.26 7.70
CA ALA A 43 8.24 8.77 6.96
C ALA A 43 7.92 8.90 5.45
N ARG A 44 7.31 7.87 4.86
CA ARG A 44 6.86 7.90 3.47
C ARG A 44 5.86 9.02 3.23
N PHE A 45 4.86 9.14 4.08
CA PHE A 45 3.84 10.18 3.98
C PHE A 45 4.46 11.59 4.00
N LEU A 46 5.34 11.87 4.94
CA LEU A 46 5.99 13.18 5.08
C LEU A 46 6.95 13.50 3.94
N VAL A 47 7.65 12.48 3.41
CA VAL A 47 8.71 12.66 2.42
C VAL A 47 8.20 12.57 0.97
N ASN A 48 7.02 12.02 0.71
CA ASN A 48 6.47 11.92 -0.65
C ASN A 48 6.40 13.27 -1.38
N TYR A 49 5.91 14.32 -0.73
CA TYR A 49 5.82 15.64 -1.34
C TYR A 49 7.21 16.29 -1.57
N PRO A 50 8.13 16.36 -0.58
CA PRO A 50 9.51 16.79 -0.81
C PRO A 50 10.24 16.00 -1.89
N SER A 51 10.00 14.69 -1.99
CA SER A 51 10.66 13.86 -3.01
C SER A 51 10.23 14.22 -4.43
N GLY A 52 8.96 14.55 -4.63
CA GLY A 52 8.46 15.09 -5.91
C GLY A 52 9.16 16.41 -6.27
N GLN A 53 9.25 17.34 -5.33
CA GLN A 53 9.94 18.62 -5.55
C GLN A 53 11.43 18.41 -5.85
N LEU A 54 12.08 17.46 -5.15
CA LEU A 54 13.49 17.16 -5.39
C LEU A 54 13.69 16.55 -6.78
N ALA A 55 12.80 15.66 -7.21
CA ALA A 55 12.82 15.10 -8.55
C ALA A 55 12.66 16.18 -9.66
N ASP A 56 11.87 17.22 -9.38
CA ASP A 56 11.73 18.35 -10.32
C ASP A 56 12.95 19.28 -10.33
N ARG A 57 13.62 19.44 -9.18
CA ARG A 57 14.78 20.35 -9.05
C ARG A 57 16.08 19.70 -9.47
N LEU A 58 16.41 18.52 -8.95
CA LEU A 58 17.67 17.83 -9.20
C LEU A 58 17.60 16.88 -10.39
N GLY A 59 16.42 16.44 -10.77
CA GLY A 59 16.20 15.41 -11.77
C GLY A 59 15.71 14.09 -11.16
N ARG A 60 15.17 13.22 -12.00
CA ARG A 60 14.57 11.94 -11.58
C ARG A 60 15.63 10.94 -11.17
N LYS A 61 16.70 10.84 -11.96
CA LYS A 61 17.82 9.90 -11.72
C LYS A 61 18.59 10.20 -10.42
N PRO A 62 19.01 11.44 -10.13
CA PRO A 62 19.64 11.77 -8.83
C PRO A 62 18.72 11.50 -7.65
N THR A 63 17.43 11.80 -7.76
CA THR A 63 16.46 11.56 -6.68
C THR A 63 16.28 10.07 -6.40
N LEU A 64 16.24 9.23 -7.43
CA LEU A 64 16.23 7.77 -7.28
C LEU A 64 17.50 7.27 -6.56
N ALA A 65 18.67 7.79 -6.93
CA ALA A 65 19.94 7.39 -6.33
C ALA A 65 20.01 7.80 -4.85
N ILE A 66 19.65 9.03 -4.51
CA ILE A 66 19.60 9.52 -3.12
C ILE A 66 18.65 8.64 -2.30
N GLY A 67 17.45 8.38 -2.81
CA GLY A 67 16.49 7.52 -2.14
C GLY A 67 16.98 6.10 -1.94
N GLY A 68 17.64 5.53 -2.95
CA GLY A 68 18.25 4.21 -2.87
C GLY A 68 19.34 4.13 -1.79
N VAL A 69 20.27 5.09 -1.77
CA VAL A 69 21.32 5.17 -0.73
C VAL A 69 20.72 5.30 0.67
N ILE A 70 19.73 6.19 0.86
CA ILE A 70 19.03 6.35 2.15
C ILE A 70 18.34 5.04 2.55
N THR A 71 17.71 4.34 1.62
CA THR A 71 17.07 3.03 1.88
C THR A 71 18.11 2.00 2.33
N VAL A 72 19.25 1.90 1.63
CA VAL A 72 20.34 0.97 1.99
C VAL A 72 20.85 1.27 3.41
N LEU A 73 21.21 2.52 3.69
CA LEU A 73 21.74 2.92 5.00
C LEU A 73 20.71 2.70 6.12
N GLY A 74 19.46 3.10 5.90
CA GLY A 74 18.38 2.89 6.86
C GLY A 74 18.11 1.41 7.13
N THR A 75 18.14 0.58 6.09
CA THR A 75 17.89 -0.86 6.23
C THR A 75 19.07 -1.60 6.89
N ILE A 76 20.31 -1.22 6.57
CA ILE A 76 21.50 -1.72 7.29
C ILE A 76 21.41 -1.33 8.76
N ALA A 77 21.07 -0.07 9.06
CA ALA A 77 20.90 0.39 10.44
C ALA A 77 19.80 -0.39 11.18
N CYS A 78 18.73 -0.82 10.48
CA CYS A 78 17.72 -1.73 11.06
C CYS A 78 18.34 -3.10 11.42
N ALA A 79 19.16 -3.67 10.53
CA ALA A 79 19.75 -5.00 10.72
C ALA A 79 20.73 -5.06 11.90
N ILE A 80 21.42 -3.97 12.19
CA ILE A 80 22.45 -3.88 13.26
C ILE A 80 21.99 -3.09 14.49
N ALA A 81 20.71 -2.75 14.59
CA ALA A 81 20.19 -1.90 15.66
C ALA A 81 20.38 -2.59 17.03
N PRO A 82 21.11 -1.96 17.98
CA PRO A 82 21.39 -2.57 19.29
C PRO A 82 20.22 -2.42 20.27
N ASN A 83 19.26 -1.55 19.98
CA ASN A 83 18.09 -1.29 20.81
C ASN A 83 16.93 -0.76 20.00
N TYR A 84 15.73 -0.80 20.58
CA TYR A 84 14.51 -0.38 19.93
C TYR A 84 14.49 1.10 19.45
N PRO A 85 14.92 2.13 20.20
CA PRO A 85 14.94 3.50 19.72
C PRO A 85 15.77 3.71 18.45
N ILE A 86 16.95 3.08 18.37
CA ILE A 86 17.79 3.13 17.16
C ILE A 86 17.11 2.41 16.01
N PHE A 87 16.50 1.24 16.26
CA PHE A 87 15.69 0.52 15.26
C PHE A 87 14.55 1.39 14.72
N LEU A 88 13.84 2.11 15.59
CA LEU A 88 12.74 2.99 15.21
C LEU A 88 13.21 4.15 14.31
N ILE A 89 14.35 4.78 14.67
CA ILE A 89 14.96 5.82 13.83
C ILE A 89 15.39 5.25 12.46
N ALA A 90 16.01 4.09 12.47
CA ALA A 90 16.42 3.39 11.25
C ALA A 90 15.22 3.06 10.34
N ARG A 91 14.10 2.66 10.93
CA ARG A 91 12.82 2.44 10.22
C ARG A 91 12.31 3.73 9.58
N PHE A 92 12.39 4.87 10.27
CA PHE A 92 12.03 6.17 9.70
C PHE A 92 12.92 6.50 8.50
N VAL A 93 14.24 6.36 8.63
CA VAL A 93 15.20 6.63 7.55
C VAL A 93 14.94 5.72 6.35
N ALA A 94 14.75 4.41 6.56
CA ALA A 94 14.43 3.48 5.49
C ALA A 94 13.12 3.83 4.77
N GLY A 95 12.09 4.25 5.52
CA GLY A 95 10.82 4.70 4.97
C GLY A 95 10.96 5.99 4.13
N ALA A 96 11.76 6.93 4.59
CA ALA A 96 12.08 8.16 3.84
C ALA A 96 12.78 7.84 2.51
N GLY A 97 13.79 6.96 2.53
CA GLY A 97 14.47 6.49 1.32
C GLY A 97 13.51 5.82 0.32
N ALA A 98 12.63 4.95 0.83
CA ALA A 98 11.60 4.30 0.00
C ALA A 98 10.65 5.31 -0.66
N ALA A 99 10.29 6.41 0.03
CA ALA A 99 9.47 7.47 -0.54
C ALA A 99 10.14 8.12 -1.77
N PHE A 100 11.44 8.43 -1.68
CA PHE A 100 12.20 8.98 -2.82
C PHE A 100 12.21 8.02 -4.01
N VAL A 101 12.52 6.73 -3.78
CA VAL A 101 12.58 5.71 -4.82
C VAL A 101 11.23 5.54 -5.51
N LEU A 102 10.15 5.41 -4.73
CA LEU A 102 8.82 5.17 -5.28
C LEU A 102 8.30 6.38 -6.05
N THR A 103 8.44 7.59 -5.49
CA THR A 103 7.96 8.82 -6.11
C THR A 103 8.72 9.12 -7.41
N ALA A 104 10.05 9.12 -7.38
CA ALA A 104 10.85 9.37 -8.57
C ALA A 104 10.64 8.27 -9.63
N GLY A 105 10.50 7.00 -9.21
CA GLY A 105 10.21 5.88 -10.11
C GLY A 105 8.86 6.02 -10.83
N GLN A 106 7.82 6.46 -10.13
CA GLN A 106 6.51 6.74 -10.72
C GLN A 106 6.56 7.93 -11.70
N ILE A 107 7.31 8.99 -11.37
CA ILE A 107 7.50 10.14 -12.26
C ILE A 107 8.20 9.70 -13.55
N VAL A 108 9.31 8.94 -13.48
CA VAL A 108 9.99 8.40 -14.67
C VAL A 108 9.03 7.60 -15.53
N LEU A 109 8.24 6.70 -14.94
CA LEU A 109 7.25 5.91 -15.71
C LEU A 109 6.22 6.81 -16.39
N THR A 110 5.79 7.86 -15.72
CA THR A 110 4.82 8.81 -16.27
C THR A 110 5.42 9.66 -17.39
N ASP A 111 6.71 10.02 -17.26
CA ASP A 111 7.43 10.81 -18.26
C ASP A 111 7.66 10.03 -19.56
N ILE A 112 7.97 8.71 -19.47
CA ILE A 112 8.20 7.85 -20.63
C ILE A 112 6.92 7.26 -21.24
N ALA A 113 5.81 7.26 -20.49
CA ALA A 113 4.54 6.73 -20.96
C ALA A 113 3.86 7.72 -21.93
N GLN A 114 3.40 7.21 -23.08
CA GLN A 114 2.63 8.00 -24.02
C GLN A 114 1.20 8.19 -23.53
N PRO A 115 0.52 9.30 -23.87
CA PRO A 115 -0.84 9.58 -23.39
C PRO A 115 -1.84 8.44 -23.58
N HIS A 116 -1.74 7.70 -24.69
CA HIS A 116 -2.64 6.62 -25.02
C HIS A 116 -2.36 5.30 -24.25
N ASN A 117 -1.16 5.12 -23.67
CA ASN A 117 -0.79 3.89 -22.95
C ASN A 117 -0.48 4.09 -21.46
N ARG A 118 -0.52 5.33 -20.97
CA ARG A 118 -0.18 5.68 -19.58
C ARG A 118 -0.94 4.86 -18.54
N GLY A 119 -2.23 4.66 -18.75
CA GLY A 119 -3.06 3.83 -17.86
C GLY A 119 -2.57 2.38 -17.79
N ARG A 120 -2.23 1.78 -18.95
CA ARG A 120 -1.69 0.42 -19.02
C ARG A 120 -0.34 0.29 -18.33
N VAL A 121 0.56 1.26 -18.54
CA VAL A 121 1.88 1.30 -17.88
C VAL A 121 1.74 1.38 -16.37
N MET A 122 0.86 2.23 -15.86
CA MET A 122 0.62 2.36 -14.42
C MET A 122 -0.07 1.14 -13.82
N ALA A 123 -0.94 0.46 -14.56
CA ALA A 123 -1.55 -0.80 -14.13
C ALA A 123 -0.50 -1.91 -14.00
N ILE A 124 0.39 -2.06 -14.98
CA ILE A 124 1.51 -3.02 -14.94
C ILE A 124 2.43 -2.69 -13.74
N TYR A 125 2.78 -1.41 -13.55
CA TYR A 125 3.60 -0.98 -12.41
C TYR A 125 2.96 -1.38 -11.07
N THR A 126 1.66 -1.11 -10.90
CA THR A 126 0.94 -1.43 -9.65
C THR A 126 0.86 -2.94 -9.44
N GLY A 127 0.59 -3.71 -10.50
CA GLY A 127 0.58 -5.17 -10.44
C GLY A 127 1.93 -5.76 -10.02
N VAL A 128 3.02 -5.29 -10.65
CA VAL A 128 4.40 -5.69 -10.31
C VAL A 128 4.74 -5.31 -8.88
N PHE A 129 4.35 -4.11 -8.45
CA PHE A 129 4.57 -3.63 -7.08
C PHE A 129 3.92 -4.57 -6.05
N VAL A 130 2.62 -4.85 -6.20
CA VAL A 130 1.87 -5.68 -5.25
C VAL A 130 2.38 -7.11 -5.24
N PHE A 131 2.62 -7.67 -6.43
CA PHE A 131 3.16 -9.02 -6.56
C PHE A 131 4.54 -9.17 -5.89
N ALA A 132 5.45 -8.23 -6.15
CA ALA A 132 6.81 -8.29 -5.63
C ALA A 132 6.87 -8.21 -4.10
N VAL A 133 6.00 -7.40 -3.47
CA VAL A 133 5.90 -7.35 -2.00
C VAL A 133 5.60 -8.72 -1.42
N GLY A 134 4.62 -9.41 -1.95
CA GLY A 134 4.28 -10.71 -1.41
C GLY A 134 5.21 -11.84 -1.85
N ALA A 135 5.71 -11.80 -3.09
CA ALA A 135 6.70 -12.76 -3.55
C ALA A 135 8.00 -12.71 -2.71
N GLY A 136 8.31 -11.54 -2.14
CA GLY A 136 9.41 -11.38 -1.19
C GLY A 136 9.15 -11.98 0.19
N SER A 137 7.88 -12.10 0.59
CA SER A 137 7.53 -12.49 1.97
C SER A 137 7.95 -13.93 2.31
N PHE A 138 7.80 -14.87 1.39
CA PHE A 138 8.24 -16.25 1.62
C PHE A 138 9.78 -16.38 1.74
N PRO A 139 10.61 -15.89 0.78
CA PRO A 139 12.06 -15.89 0.95
C PRO A 139 12.52 -15.13 2.21
N GLY A 140 11.84 -14.06 2.57
CA GLY A 140 12.13 -13.29 3.78
C GLY A 140 11.89 -14.10 5.06
N GLY A 141 10.75 -14.78 5.14
CA GLY A 141 10.45 -15.70 6.25
C GLY A 141 11.46 -16.84 6.32
N TRP A 142 11.78 -17.47 5.18
CA TRP A 142 12.78 -18.53 5.11
C TRP A 142 14.17 -18.08 5.60
N LEU A 143 14.62 -16.90 5.15
CA LEU A 143 15.87 -16.32 5.66
C LEU A 143 15.83 -16.08 7.16
N ALA A 144 14.72 -15.59 7.68
CA ALA A 144 14.55 -15.34 9.11
C ALA A 144 14.65 -16.64 9.95
N THR A 145 14.01 -17.72 9.49
CA THR A 145 14.03 -19.02 10.17
C THR A 145 15.43 -19.66 10.13
N HIS A 146 16.13 -19.63 9.00
CA HIS A 146 17.37 -20.41 8.81
C HIS A 146 18.66 -19.61 9.08
N VAL A 147 18.60 -18.28 8.95
CA VAL A 147 19.78 -17.40 9.10
C VAL A 147 19.64 -16.44 10.27
N GLY A 148 18.39 -16.08 10.63
CA GLY A 148 18.06 -15.21 11.75
C GLY A 148 17.24 -14.00 11.35
N LEU A 149 16.51 -13.41 12.31
CA LEU A 149 15.53 -12.33 12.10
C LEU A 149 16.11 -11.05 11.49
N ALA A 150 17.41 -10.81 11.59
CA ALA A 150 18.07 -9.67 10.92
C ALA A 150 18.33 -9.90 9.43
N SER A 151 18.36 -11.15 8.95
CA SER A 151 18.76 -11.48 7.57
C SER A 151 17.86 -10.90 6.47
N PRO A 152 16.52 -10.75 6.63
CA PRO A 152 15.68 -10.09 5.65
C PRO A 152 16.02 -8.60 5.47
N PHE A 153 16.50 -7.92 6.52
CA PHE A 153 16.98 -6.54 6.40
C PHE A 153 18.26 -6.47 5.58
N TRP A 154 19.20 -7.40 5.76
CA TRP A 154 20.40 -7.50 4.92
C TRP A 154 20.06 -7.78 3.45
N ALA A 155 19.13 -8.71 3.20
CA ALA A 155 18.66 -9.00 1.85
C ALA A 155 18.00 -7.77 1.19
N ASN A 156 17.18 -7.04 1.94
CA ASN A 156 16.57 -5.80 1.46
C ASN A 156 17.63 -4.72 1.18
N ALA A 157 18.63 -4.55 2.04
CA ALA A 157 19.73 -3.60 1.83
C ALA A 157 20.52 -3.94 0.55
N LEU A 158 20.83 -5.23 0.33
CA LEU A 158 21.51 -5.69 -0.87
C LEU A 158 20.69 -5.41 -2.13
N LEU A 159 19.41 -5.78 -2.14
CA LEU A 159 18.51 -5.53 -3.27
C LEU A 159 18.35 -4.04 -3.55
N ALA A 160 18.17 -3.21 -2.52
CA ALA A 160 18.10 -1.76 -2.67
C ALA A 160 19.41 -1.18 -3.24
N GLY A 161 20.57 -1.70 -2.82
CA GLY A 161 21.88 -1.33 -3.36
C GLY A 161 22.00 -1.67 -4.83
N VAL A 162 21.68 -2.92 -5.22
CA VAL A 162 21.66 -3.36 -6.61
C VAL A 162 20.73 -2.50 -7.45
N VAL A 163 19.51 -2.26 -6.97
CA VAL A 163 18.54 -1.40 -7.66
C VAL A 163 19.07 0.02 -7.85
N THR A 164 19.76 0.56 -6.84
CA THR A 164 20.34 1.91 -6.90
C THR A 164 21.43 1.99 -7.98
N VAL A 165 22.33 1.00 -8.01
CA VAL A 165 23.39 0.92 -9.05
C VAL A 165 22.79 0.77 -10.44
N LEU A 166 21.83 -0.16 -10.60
CA LEU A 166 21.15 -0.36 -11.89
C LEU A 166 20.37 0.89 -12.34
N ALA A 167 19.73 1.60 -11.39
CA ALA A 167 19.05 2.85 -11.69
C ALA A 167 20.04 3.92 -12.19
N LEU A 168 21.20 4.04 -11.56
CA LEU A 168 22.27 4.95 -11.99
C LEU A 168 22.84 4.59 -13.37
N MET A 169 22.91 3.31 -13.71
CA MET A 169 23.47 2.87 -14.98
C MET A 169 22.46 2.98 -16.13
N PHE A 170 21.22 2.56 -15.92
CA PHE A 170 20.26 2.31 -16.99
C PHE A 170 19.06 3.26 -17.05
N VAL A 171 18.74 3.99 -15.96
CA VAL A 171 17.62 4.92 -16.00
C VAL A 171 18.07 6.24 -16.65
N PRO A 172 17.46 6.65 -17.77
CA PRO A 172 17.76 7.94 -18.35
C PRO A 172 17.22 9.06 -17.46
N GLU A 173 17.87 10.24 -17.51
CA GLU A 173 17.28 11.44 -16.93
C GLU A 173 16.11 11.89 -17.82
N THR A 174 14.91 11.93 -17.21
CA THR A 174 13.69 12.29 -17.95
C THR A 174 13.19 13.71 -17.63
N ARG A 175 13.97 14.48 -16.86
CA ARG A 175 13.62 15.87 -16.56
C ARG A 175 13.54 16.67 -17.85
N PRO A 176 12.43 17.40 -18.11
CA PRO A 176 12.34 18.30 -19.26
C PRO A 176 13.43 19.39 -19.15
N THR A 177 14.26 19.50 -20.18
CA THR A 177 15.41 20.44 -20.21
C THR A 177 14.96 21.91 -20.28
N THR A 178 13.72 22.15 -20.65
CA THR A 178 13.11 23.48 -20.69
C THR A 178 11.61 23.34 -20.45
N ALA A 179 11.13 23.75 -19.31
CA ALA A 179 9.74 24.12 -19.20
C ALA A 179 9.59 25.37 -20.08
N ALA A 180 9.02 25.21 -21.26
CA ALA A 180 8.46 26.33 -21.99
C ALA A 180 7.31 26.88 -21.13
N VAL A 181 7.66 27.74 -20.19
CA VAL A 181 6.68 28.63 -19.56
C VAL A 181 6.26 29.57 -20.69
N THR A 182 5.13 29.26 -21.30
CA THR A 182 4.46 30.23 -22.20
C THR A 182 4.08 31.42 -21.32
N PRO A 183 4.69 32.59 -21.48
CA PRO A 183 4.31 33.76 -20.69
C PRO A 183 2.94 34.20 -21.19
N GLY A 184 1.91 34.21 -20.37
CA GLY A 184 0.75 35.01 -20.78
C GLY A 184 -0.61 34.66 -20.20
N THR A 185 -0.82 33.64 -19.38
CA THR A 185 -2.11 33.49 -18.71
C THR A 185 -1.89 33.16 -17.27
N PRO A 186 -2.29 33.98 -16.28
CA PRO A 186 -2.29 33.56 -14.89
C PRO A 186 -3.15 32.31 -14.76
N PRO A 187 -2.66 31.24 -14.17
CA PRO A 187 -3.50 30.08 -13.92
C PRO A 187 -4.69 30.54 -13.08
N PRO A 188 -5.91 30.04 -13.36
CA PRO A 188 -7.08 30.40 -12.57
C PRO A 188 -6.76 30.12 -11.09
N ALA A 189 -7.17 31.01 -10.21
CA ALA A 189 -6.93 30.92 -8.78
C ALA A 189 -7.37 29.52 -8.29
N LYS A 190 -6.40 28.69 -7.90
CA LYS A 190 -6.71 27.36 -7.39
C LYS A 190 -7.46 27.55 -6.07
N PRO A 191 -8.63 26.92 -5.89
CA PRO A 191 -9.34 26.99 -4.62
C PRO A 191 -8.41 26.56 -3.49
N SER A 192 -8.59 27.14 -2.31
CA SER A 192 -7.76 26.80 -1.15
C SER A 192 -7.89 25.30 -0.82
N PHE A 193 -6.87 24.71 -0.20
CA PHE A 193 -6.88 23.29 0.18
C PHE A 193 -8.12 22.93 1.02
N ARG A 194 -8.54 23.83 1.91
CA ARG A 194 -9.73 23.64 2.76
C ARG A 194 -11.03 23.62 1.95
N GLU A 195 -11.15 24.49 0.97
CA GLU A 195 -12.32 24.54 0.06
C GLU A 195 -12.37 23.28 -0.81
N GLN A 196 -11.22 22.80 -1.31
CA GLN A 196 -11.15 21.55 -2.08
C GLN A 196 -11.61 20.35 -1.25
N ILE A 197 -11.13 20.22 -0.01
CA ILE A 197 -11.57 19.15 0.90
C ILE A 197 -13.09 19.27 1.15
N GLY A 198 -13.59 20.46 1.47
CA GLY A 198 -15.02 20.68 1.72
C GLY A 198 -15.89 20.26 0.54
N MET A 199 -15.51 20.63 -0.68
CA MET A 199 -16.21 20.22 -1.90
C MET A 199 -16.21 18.70 -2.11
N LEU A 200 -15.07 18.04 -1.91
CA LEU A 200 -14.93 16.61 -2.14
C LEU A 200 -15.68 15.78 -1.09
N VAL A 201 -15.61 16.17 0.18
CA VAL A 201 -16.34 15.49 1.27
C VAL A 201 -17.86 15.66 1.13
N ALA A 202 -18.31 16.77 0.55
CA ALA A 202 -19.73 17.00 0.26
C ALA A 202 -20.29 16.12 -0.86
N ILE A 203 -19.43 15.48 -1.68
CA ILE A 203 -19.88 14.58 -2.74
C ILE A 203 -20.40 13.28 -2.11
N PRO A 204 -21.67 12.90 -2.32
CA PRO A 204 -22.20 11.66 -1.82
C PRO A 204 -21.35 10.46 -2.27
N GLY A 205 -20.93 9.63 -1.34
CA GLY A 205 -20.10 8.44 -1.61
C GLY A 205 -18.59 8.66 -1.55
N PHE A 206 -18.06 9.90 -1.73
CA PHE A 206 -16.61 10.14 -1.71
C PHE A 206 -15.99 9.91 -0.33
N ALA A 207 -16.58 10.45 0.72
CA ALA A 207 -16.14 10.20 2.09
C ALA A 207 -16.25 8.70 2.48
N LEU A 208 -17.29 8.02 1.97
CA LEU A 208 -17.53 6.61 2.23
C LEU A 208 -16.46 5.71 1.56
N ILE A 209 -16.06 6.01 0.33
CA ILE A 209 -15.00 5.24 -0.32
C ILE A 209 -13.63 5.51 0.34
N CYS A 210 -13.40 6.73 0.81
CA CYS A 210 -12.23 7.04 1.62
C CYS A 210 -12.22 6.20 2.92
N LEU A 211 -13.35 6.04 3.60
CA LEU A 211 -13.49 5.21 4.79
C LEU A 211 -13.24 3.72 4.50
N VAL A 212 -13.79 3.18 3.40
CA VAL A 212 -13.54 1.79 2.98
C VAL A 212 -12.05 1.56 2.72
N SER A 213 -11.40 2.49 2.02
CA SER A 213 -9.96 2.39 1.73
C SER A 213 -9.10 2.55 2.99
N PHE A 214 -9.46 3.47 3.88
CA PHE A 214 -8.85 3.58 5.20
C PHE A 214 -8.93 2.25 5.95
N SER A 215 -10.13 1.64 6.02
CA SER A 215 -10.36 0.37 6.73
C SER A 215 -9.56 -0.79 6.12
N ALA A 216 -9.43 -0.83 4.79
CA ALA A 216 -8.65 -1.83 4.08
C ALA A 216 -7.14 -1.70 4.38
N PHE A 217 -6.59 -0.47 4.36
CA PHE A 217 -5.18 -0.23 4.71
C PHE A 217 -4.92 -0.43 6.21
N PHE A 218 -5.84 -0.03 7.06
CA PHE A 218 -5.81 -0.28 8.51
C PHE A 218 -5.74 -1.79 8.81
N ALA A 219 -6.59 -2.59 8.17
CA ALA A 219 -6.62 -4.04 8.32
C ALA A 219 -5.35 -4.70 7.77
N ARG A 220 -4.86 -4.22 6.62
CA ARG A 220 -3.67 -4.76 5.99
C ARG A 220 -2.42 -4.53 6.83
N THR A 221 -2.19 -3.32 7.29
CA THR A 221 -0.94 -2.98 7.99
C THR A 221 -1.02 -3.26 9.48
N GLY A 222 -2.13 -2.94 10.11
CA GLY A 222 -2.34 -3.21 11.53
C GLY A 222 -2.67 -4.66 11.81
N GLY A 223 -3.52 -5.29 11.00
CA GLY A 223 -3.87 -6.70 11.11
C GLY A 223 -2.81 -7.62 10.51
N LEU A 224 -2.72 -7.64 9.16
CA LEU A 224 -1.92 -8.64 8.44
C LEU A 224 -0.41 -8.49 8.64
N PHE A 225 0.12 -7.27 8.80
CA PHE A 225 1.57 -7.05 8.92
C PHE A 225 2.05 -6.87 10.37
N ASN A 226 1.14 -6.66 11.34
CA ASN A 226 1.49 -6.44 12.73
C ASN A 226 0.91 -7.53 13.64
N VAL A 227 -0.41 -7.54 13.85
CA VAL A 227 -1.05 -8.41 14.86
C VAL A 227 -0.99 -9.89 14.47
N ILE A 228 -1.26 -10.22 13.20
CA ILE A 228 -1.36 -11.62 12.74
C ILE A 228 -0.02 -12.35 12.82
N PRO A 229 1.15 -11.81 12.41
CA PRO A 229 2.43 -12.50 12.60
C PRO A 229 2.72 -12.84 14.06
N LEU A 230 2.46 -11.91 14.97
CA LEU A 230 2.67 -12.11 16.42
C LEU A 230 1.69 -13.16 16.98
N LEU A 231 0.42 -13.09 16.61
CA LEU A 231 -0.58 -14.08 17.01
C LEU A 231 -0.25 -15.47 16.46
N ALA A 232 0.23 -15.57 15.23
CA ALA A 232 0.61 -16.82 14.59
C ALA A 232 1.83 -17.47 15.27
N GLU A 233 2.83 -16.68 15.65
CA GLU A 233 3.96 -17.13 16.43
C GLU A 233 3.53 -17.54 17.86
N ASP A 234 2.87 -16.64 18.60
CA ASP A 234 2.57 -16.82 20.02
C ASP A 234 1.49 -17.88 20.31
N ALA A 235 0.43 -17.94 19.50
CA ALA A 235 -0.73 -18.78 19.76
C ALA A 235 -0.73 -20.10 18.97
N ILE A 236 -0.07 -20.13 17.79
CA ILE A 236 -0.06 -21.32 16.91
C ILE A 236 1.34 -21.96 16.87
N GLY A 237 2.39 -21.22 17.26
CA GLY A 237 3.78 -21.68 17.21
C GLY A 237 4.34 -21.73 15.79
N LEU A 238 3.86 -20.84 14.89
CA LEU A 238 4.36 -20.80 13.52
C LEU A 238 5.72 -20.14 13.42
N GLU A 239 6.57 -20.74 12.62
CA GLU A 239 7.87 -20.18 12.26
C GLU A 239 7.76 -19.04 11.24
N PRO A 240 8.75 -18.13 11.14
CA PRO A 240 8.70 -16.99 10.20
C PRO A 240 8.52 -17.39 8.73
N ASP A 241 9.00 -18.55 8.29
CA ASP A 241 8.81 -19.07 6.93
C ASP A 241 7.36 -19.44 6.64
N GLN A 242 6.67 -20.06 7.63
CA GLN A 242 5.26 -20.40 7.56
C GLN A 242 4.39 -19.13 7.53
N ILE A 243 4.74 -18.13 8.34
CA ILE A 243 4.10 -16.80 8.33
C ILE A 243 4.32 -16.12 6.99
N GLY A 244 5.55 -16.14 6.49
CA GLY A 244 5.93 -15.60 5.18
C GLY A 244 5.20 -16.27 4.02
N LEU A 245 4.99 -17.60 4.11
CA LEU A 245 4.22 -18.35 3.11
C LEU A 245 2.77 -17.85 3.03
N GLY A 246 2.10 -17.64 4.16
CA GLY A 246 0.71 -17.14 4.19
C GLY A 246 0.60 -15.73 3.61
N ILE A 247 1.53 -14.83 3.95
CA ILE A 247 1.56 -13.47 3.38
C ILE A 247 1.92 -13.51 1.88
N GLY A 248 2.85 -14.39 1.48
CA GLY A 248 3.20 -14.61 0.08
C GLY A 248 2.04 -15.12 -0.77
N LEU A 249 1.24 -16.03 -0.21
CA LEU A 249 0.01 -16.56 -0.82
C LEU A 249 -0.96 -15.44 -1.21
N VAL A 250 -1.09 -14.40 -0.37
CA VAL A 250 -1.95 -13.24 -0.66
C VAL A 250 -1.58 -12.59 -1.99
N SER A 251 -0.29 -12.46 -2.29
CA SER A 251 0.15 -11.80 -3.52
C SER A 251 0.10 -12.71 -4.73
N ILE A 252 0.36 -14.00 -4.55
CA ILE A 252 0.24 -14.99 -5.64
C ILE A 252 -1.21 -15.07 -6.10
N VAL A 253 -2.14 -15.26 -5.17
CA VAL A 253 -3.58 -15.31 -5.48
C VAL A 253 -4.05 -13.96 -6.06
N GLY A 254 -3.59 -12.84 -5.47
CA GLY A 254 -3.89 -11.50 -5.96
C GLY A 254 -3.48 -11.30 -7.42
N LEU A 255 -2.32 -11.82 -7.84
CA LEU A 255 -1.85 -11.74 -9.22
C LEU A 255 -2.84 -12.42 -10.19
N PHE A 256 -3.30 -13.63 -9.86
CA PHE A 256 -4.29 -14.35 -10.68
C PHE A 256 -5.66 -13.66 -10.72
N LEU A 257 -5.98 -12.86 -9.71
CA LEU A 257 -7.24 -12.14 -9.60
C LEU A 257 -7.24 -10.75 -10.26
N ILE A 258 -6.10 -10.23 -10.70
CA ILE A 258 -6.01 -8.90 -11.34
C ILE A 258 -6.95 -8.82 -12.56
N TYR A 259 -6.89 -9.81 -13.45
CA TYR A 259 -7.73 -9.82 -14.64
C TYR A 259 -9.21 -10.08 -14.32
N PRO A 260 -9.57 -11.13 -13.55
CA PRO A 260 -10.96 -11.34 -13.16
C PRO A 260 -11.59 -10.17 -12.40
N SER A 261 -10.82 -9.46 -11.56
CA SER A 261 -11.34 -8.31 -10.80
C SER A 261 -11.84 -7.20 -11.70
N GLY A 262 -11.13 -6.90 -12.80
CA GLY A 262 -11.57 -5.93 -13.80
C GLY A 262 -12.88 -6.36 -14.47
N ALA A 263 -12.98 -7.61 -14.91
CA ALA A 263 -14.18 -8.16 -15.52
C ALA A 263 -15.40 -8.16 -14.56
N LEU A 264 -15.17 -8.45 -13.27
CA LEU A 264 -16.22 -8.37 -12.25
C LEU A 264 -16.71 -6.93 -12.06
N VAL A 265 -15.80 -5.95 -12.03
CA VAL A 265 -16.15 -4.53 -11.94
C VAL A 265 -16.94 -4.08 -13.15
N ASP A 266 -16.59 -4.56 -14.35
CA ASP A 266 -17.31 -4.22 -15.58
C ASP A 266 -18.71 -4.88 -15.65
N ARG A 267 -18.88 -6.05 -15.04
CA ARG A 267 -20.16 -6.77 -15.04
C ARG A 267 -21.12 -6.37 -13.91
N PHE A 268 -20.61 -6.20 -12.69
CA PHE A 268 -21.41 -6.00 -11.49
C PHE A 268 -21.37 -4.56 -10.94
N GLY A 269 -20.60 -3.68 -11.57
CA GLY A 269 -20.40 -2.31 -11.10
C GLY A 269 -19.39 -2.20 -9.97
N ARG A 270 -19.05 -0.95 -9.61
CA ARG A 270 -18.05 -0.69 -8.57
C ARG A 270 -18.54 -1.14 -7.20
N LYS A 271 -19.75 -0.77 -6.84
CA LYS A 271 -20.38 -1.11 -5.55
C LYS A 271 -20.57 -2.61 -5.38
N GLY A 272 -20.99 -3.30 -6.46
CA GLY A 272 -21.18 -4.74 -6.50
C GLY A 272 -19.89 -5.55 -6.28
N VAL A 273 -18.72 -4.93 -6.44
CA VAL A 273 -17.41 -5.55 -6.15
C VAL A 273 -16.86 -5.10 -4.81
N ILE A 274 -16.93 -3.80 -4.49
CA ILE A 274 -16.36 -3.22 -3.27
C ILE A 274 -17.00 -3.82 -2.01
N VAL A 275 -18.34 -3.92 -1.96
CA VAL A 275 -19.05 -4.38 -0.76
C VAL A 275 -18.77 -5.85 -0.43
N PRO A 276 -18.94 -6.81 -1.36
CA PRO A 276 -18.60 -8.21 -1.06
C PRO A 276 -17.12 -8.37 -0.67
N SER A 277 -16.20 -7.66 -1.35
CA SER A 277 -14.77 -7.73 -1.02
C SER A 277 -14.48 -7.22 0.39
N ALA A 278 -15.11 -6.13 0.83
CA ALA A 278 -14.94 -5.60 2.19
C ALA A 278 -15.49 -6.59 3.24
N LEU A 279 -16.66 -7.18 3.01
CA LEU A 279 -17.27 -8.16 3.91
C LEU A 279 -16.49 -9.49 3.94
N CYS A 280 -15.99 -9.97 2.79
CA CYS A 280 -15.11 -11.14 2.75
C CYS A 280 -13.77 -10.87 3.44
N SER A 281 -13.21 -9.65 3.32
CA SER A 281 -12.02 -9.23 4.06
C SER A 281 -12.25 -9.25 5.57
N ALA A 282 -13.43 -8.79 6.01
CA ALA A 282 -13.84 -8.88 7.41
C ALA A 282 -13.94 -10.34 7.89
N GLY A 283 -14.54 -11.23 7.08
CA GLY A 283 -14.60 -12.66 7.35
C GLY A 283 -13.20 -13.29 7.46
N ALA A 284 -12.27 -12.91 6.60
CA ALA A 284 -10.89 -13.37 6.67
C ALA A 284 -10.19 -12.92 7.98
N MET A 285 -10.40 -11.68 8.43
CA MET A 285 -9.86 -11.20 9.71
C MET A 285 -10.46 -11.96 10.90
N ALA A 286 -11.76 -12.27 10.86
CA ALA A 286 -12.40 -13.12 11.86
C ALA A 286 -11.82 -14.55 11.86
N LEU A 287 -11.53 -15.12 10.68
CA LEU A 287 -10.88 -16.43 10.57
C LEU A 287 -9.48 -16.43 11.17
N PHE A 288 -8.67 -15.39 10.96
CA PHE A 288 -7.37 -15.26 11.62
C PHE A 288 -7.50 -15.22 13.15
N ALA A 289 -8.53 -14.57 13.69
CA ALA A 289 -8.74 -14.49 15.14
C ALA A 289 -9.03 -15.85 15.79
N VAL A 290 -9.62 -16.80 15.06
CA VAL A 290 -9.96 -18.13 15.53
C VAL A 290 -9.03 -19.23 15.03
N ALA A 291 -8.07 -18.91 14.16
CA ALA A 291 -7.12 -19.87 13.65
C ALA A 291 -6.27 -20.46 14.78
N GLY A 292 -6.27 -21.80 14.91
CA GLY A 292 -5.49 -22.54 15.91
C GLY A 292 -4.53 -23.55 15.27
N SER A 293 -4.31 -23.47 13.95
CA SER A 293 -3.42 -24.37 13.22
C SER A 293 -2.84 -23.67 11.98
N PHE A 294 -1.76 -24.21 11.45
CA PHE A 294 -1.16 -23.71 10.20
C PHE A 294 -2.15 -23.75 9.03
N GLN A 295 -2.96 -24.80 8.92
CA GLN A 295 -3.99 -24.92 7.87
C GLN A 295 -5.06 -23.83 8.03
N GLY A 296 -5.49 -23.55 9.26
CA GLY A 296 -6.42 -22.46 9.56
C GLY A 296 -5.84 -21.09 9.19
N TYR A 297 -4.57 -20.86 9.49
CA TYR A 297 -3.85 -19.66 9.11
C TYR A 297 -3.76 -19.51 7.57
N LEU A 298 -3.43 -20.58 6.84
CA LEU A 298 -3.40 -20.56 5.36
C LEU A 298 -4.78 -20.34 4.75
N ALA A 299 -5.83 -20.94 5.31
CA ALA A 299 -7.20 -20.74 4.87
C ALA A 299 -7.64 -19.27 5.04
N ALA A 300 -7.34 -18.65 6.19
CA ALA A 300 -7.59 -17.23 6.42
C ALA A 300 -6.79 -16.35 5.47
N SER A 301 -5.52 -16.67 5.21
CA SER A 301 -4.66 -15.98 4.24
C SER A 301 -5.22 -16.07 2.82
N PHE A 302 -5.71 -17.23 2.41
CA PHE A 302 -6.36 -17.43 1.11
C PHE A 302 -7.66 -16.64 0.99
N CYS A 303 -8.52 -16.65 2.02
CA CYS A 303 -9.74 -15.85 2.05
C CYS A 303 -9.44 -14.35 1.94
N TRP A 304 -8.43 -13.86 2.67
CA TRP A 304 -7.97 -12.48 2.57
C TRP A 304 -7.43 -12.15 1.17
N ALA A 305 -6.66 -13.07 0.59
CA ALA A 305 -6.09 -12.94 -0.75
C ALA A 305 -7.18 -12.78 -1.82
N VAL A 306 -8.20 -13.64 -1.77
CA VAL A 306 -9.35 -13.59 -2.69
C VAL A 306 -10.12 -12.28 -2.51
N ALA A 307 -10.45 -11.91 -1.28
CA ALA A 307 -11.19 -10.70 -0.98
C ALA A 307 -10.46 -9.44 -1.46
N SER A 308 -9.18 -9.28 -1.10
CA SER A 308 -8.38 -8.12 -1.49
C SER A 308 -8.04 -8.10 -2.99
N GLY A 309 -7.84 -9.28 -3.60
CA GLY A 309 -7.58 -9.41 -5.03
C GLY A 309 -8.78 -9.02 -5.89
N ILE A 310 -9.99 -9.43 -5.49
CA ILE A 310 -11.25 -9.06 -6.16
C ILE A 310 -11.52 -7.56 -6.00
N ALA A 311 -11.27 -6.97 -4.83
CA ALA A 311 -11.39 -5.52 -4.64
C ALA A 311 -10.54 -4.76 -5.67
N GLY A 312 -9.31 -5.18 -5.90
CA GLY A 312 -8.42 -4.67 -6.95
C GLY A 312 -8.37 -3.15 -7.01
N ALA A 313 -8.63 -2.62 -8.21
CA ALA A 313 -8.66 -1.18 -8.48
C ALA A 313 -10.05 -0.54 -8.28
N ALA A 314 -11.09 -1.30 -7.92
CA ALA A 314 -12.46 -0.80 -7.83
C ALA A 314 -12.64 0.39 -6.88
N PRO A 315 -12.02 0.44 -5.68
CA PRO A 315 -12.15 1.60 -4.79
C PRO A 315 -11.56 2.89 -5.39
N ALA A 316 -10.40 2.79 -6.02
CA ALA A 316 -9.75 3.94 -6.66
C ALA A 316 -10.53 4.41 -7.89
N ALA A 317 -11.07 3.46 -8.69
CA ALA A 317 -11.92 3.78 -9.83
C ALA A 317 -13.22 4.46 -9.38
N TYR A 318 -13.86 3.98 -8.32
CA TYR A 318 -15.05 4.61 -7.75
C TYR A 318 -14.77 6.05 -7.28
N ALA A 319 -13.64 6.29 -6.59
CA ALA A 319 -13.25 7.63 -6.16
C ALA A 319 -13.00 8.57 -7.38
N ALA A 320 -12.39 8.05 -8.45
CA ALA A 320 -12.15 8.79 -9.68
C ALA A 320 -13.46 9.09 -10.45
N ASP A 321 -14.41 8.15 -10.47
CA ASP A 321 -15.73 8.33 -11.11
C ASP A 321 -16.55 9.47 -10.44
N LEU A 322 -16.41 9.64 -9.12
CA LEU A 322 -17.09 10.70 -8.36
C LEU A 322 -16.38 12.06 -8.46
N ALA A 323 -15.10 12.08 -8.79
CA ALA A 323 -14.32 13.29 -8.79
C ALA A 323 -14.74 14.23 -9.96
N PRO A 324 -14.97 15.53 -9.71
CA PRO A 324 -15.20 16.47 -10.80
C PRO A 324 -14.00 16.50 -11.75
N LYS A 325 -14.24 16.54 -13.06
CA LYS A 325 -13.18 16.49 -14.09
C LYS A 325 -12.05 17.51 -13.85
N ALA A 326 -12.38 18.71 -13.36
CA ALA A 326 -11.40 19.74 -13.02
C ALA A 326 -10.59 19.47 -11.75
N HIS A 327 -11.02 18.52 -10.88
CA HIS A 327 -10.46 18.28 -9.56
C HIS A 327 -10.06 16.80 -9.33
N ILE A 328 -9.88 16.01 -10.39
CA ILE A 328 -9.48 14.59 -10.27
C ILE A 328 -8.17 14.44 -9.49
N GLY A 329 -7.16 15.28 -9.77
CA GLY A 329 -5.88 15.23 -9.06
C GLY A 329 -6.02 15.44 -7.55
N PRO A 330 -6.61 16.55 -7.08
CA PRO A 330 -6.90 16.76 -5.66
C PRO A 330 -7.75 15.66 -5.02
N ALA A 331 -8.76 15.15 -5.73
CA ALA A 331 -9.62 14.08 -5.22
C ALA A 331 -8.83 12.78 -5.00
N MET A 332 -8.04 12.36 -5.97
CA MET A 332 -7.20 11.16 -5.83
C MET A 332 -6.09 11.35 -4.78
N GLY A 333 -5.58 12.57 -4.64
CA GLY A 333 -4.65 12.94 -3.57
C GLY A 333 -5.28 12.78 -2.19
N LEU A 334 -6.48 13.31 -1.96
CA LEU A 334 -7.20 13.19 -0.70
C LEU A 334 -7.55 11.71 -0.41
N TYR A 335 -8.10 11.01 -1.40
CA TYR A 335 -8.39 9.58 -1.31
C TYR A 335 -7.15 8.77 -0.85
N ARG A 336 -6.00 9.02 -1.46
CA ARG A 336 -4.75 8.35 -1.13
C ARG A 336 -4.26 8.72 0.27
N THR A 337 -4.35 10.00 0.63
CA THR A 337 -3.96 10.49 1.97
C THR A 337 -4.76 9.79 3.07
N VAL A 338 -6.08 9.64 2.89
CA VAL A 338 -6.93 8.96 3.88
C VAL A 338 -6.62 7.47 3.95
N ALA A 339 -6.35 6.82 2.82
CA ALA A 339 -5.90 5.42 2.81
C ALA A 339 -4.56 5.25 3.54
N ASP A 340 -3.57 6.10 3.25
CA ASP A 340 -2.25 6.07 3.91
C ASP A 340 -2.34 6.41 5.41
N LEU A 341 -3.34 7.18 5.85
CA LEU A 341 -3.63 7.37 7.28
C LEU A 341 -4.01 6.04 7.95
N GLY A 342 -4.77 5.18 7.27
CA GLY A 342 -5.04 3.81 7.74
C GLY A 342 -3.76 2.98 7.90
N TYR A 343 -2.78 3.17 7.01
CA TYR A 343 -1.48 2.53 7.11
C TYR A 343 -0.73 2.89 8.41
N VAL A 344 -0.83 4.14 8.85
CA VAL A 344 -0.14 4.65 10.06
C VAL A 344 -0.92 4.32 11.32
N VAL A 345 -2.23 4.58 11.32
CA VAL A 345 -3.10 4.44 12.50
C VAL A 345 -3.34 2.97 12.85
N GLY A 346 -3.46 2.11 11.83
CA GLY A 346 -3.76 0.68 12.02
C GLY A 346 -2.81 -0.03 12.99
N PRO A 347 -1.51 -0.07 12.72
CA PRO A 347 -0.55 -0.75 13.59
C PRO A 347 -0.49 -0.16 15.01
N LEU A 348 -0.60 1.16 15.16
CA LEU A 348 -0.60 1.83 16.45
C LEU A 348 -1.82 1.45 17.29
N LEU A 349 -3.01 1.62 16.70
CA LEU A 349 -4.25 1.38 17.44
C LEU A 349 -4.43 -0.12 17.74
N LEU A 350 -4.13 -1.00 16.79
CA LEU A 350 -4.26 -2.42 17.02
C LEU A 350 -3.19 -2.96 17.97
N GLY A 351 -1.98 -2.39 17.96
CA GLY A 351 -0.97 -2.68 18.97
C GLY A 351 -1.43 -2.27 20.37
N THR A 352 -2.00 -1.07 20.51
CA THR A 352 -2.57 -0.60 21.79
C THR A 352 -3.71 -1.48 22.28
N ILE A 353 -4.64 -1.88 21.40
CA ILE A 353 -5.72 -2.80 21.75
C ILE A 353 -5.17 -4.17 22.15
N SER A 354 -4.10 -4.63 21.49
CA SER A 354 -3.44 -5.90 21.84
C SER A 354 -2.81 -5.86 23.23
N ASP A 355 -2.21 -4.73 23.61
CA ASP A 355 -1.63 -4.53 24.96
C ASP A 355 -2.73 -4.45 26.04
N LEU A 356 -3.83 -3.73 25.76
CA LEU A 356 -4.90 -3.48 26.74
C LEU A 356 -5.85 -4.68 26.93
N ALA A 357 -6.03 -5.48 25.88
CA ALA A 357 -7.00 -6.57 25.89
C ALA A 357 -6.37 -7.88 25.36
N SER A 358 -6.19 -8.00 24.04
CA SER A 358 -5.53 -9.17 23.42
C SER A 358 -5.35 -8.95 21.91
N PRO A 359 -4.42 -9.67 21.25
CA PRO A 359 -4.32 -9.67 19.79
C PRO A 359 -5.60 -10.10 19.07
N ARG A 360 -6.38 -11.03 19.67
CA ARG A 360 -7.68 -11.44 19.13
C ARG A 360 -8.70 -10.31 19.18
N ALA A 361 -8.73 -9.52 20.26
CA ALA A 361 -9.60 -8.34 20.38
C ALA A 361 -9.26 -7.30 19.30
N ALA A 362 -8.00 -7.08 19.00
CA ALA A 362 -7.57 -6.21 17.91
C ALA A 362 -8.11 -6.68 16.54
N LEU A 363 -8.10 -7.98 16.27
CA LEU A 363 -8.68 -8.54 15.03
C LEU A 363 -10.21 -8.42 15.00
N VAL A 364 -10.90 -8.55 16.15
CA VAL A 364 -12.35 -8.30 16.24
C VAL A 364 -12.67 -6.84 15.91
N VAL A 365 -11.91 -5.89 16.46
CA VAL A 365 -12.06 -4.46 16.10
C VAL A 365 -11.83 -4.22 14.61
N THR A 366 -10.82 -4.86 14.03
CA THR A 366 -10.55 -4.79 12.58
C THR A 366 -11.72 -5.35 11.77
N THR A 367 -12.24 -6.51 12.16
CA THR A 367 -13.43 -7.13 11.54
C THR A 367 -14.62 -6.20 11.59
N THR A 368 -14.92 -5.63 12.78
CA THR A 368 -16.04 -4.71 12.98
C THR A 368 -15.90 -3.45 12.12
N LEU A 369 -14.70 -2.88 12.01
CA LEU A 369 -14.43 -1.72 11.17
C LEU A 369 -14.66 -2.02 9.68
N LEU A 370 -14.22 -3.18 9.19
CA LEU A 370 -14.42 -3.60 7.80
C LEU A 370 -15.91 -3.86 7.50
N VAL A 371 -16.63 -4.52 8.42
CA VAL A 371 -18.08 -4.74 8.29
C VAL A 371 -18.82 -3.41 8.29
N ALA A 372 -18.55 -2.54 9.28
CA ALA A 372 -19.22 -1.25 9.42
C ALA A 372 -18.99 -0.35 8.20
N SER A 373 -17.75 -0.25 7.72
CA SER A 373 -17.41 0.55 6.52
C SER A 373 -18.06 -0.03 5.27
N GLY A 374 -18.06 -1.36 5.09
CA GLY A 374 -18.67 -2.04 3.96
C GLY A 374 -20.21 -1.90 3.95
N LEU A 375 -20.87 -2.08 5.10
CA LEU A 375 -22.32 -1.90 5.21
C LEU A 375 -22.75 -0.44 5.06
N LEU A 376 -22.00 0.49 5.66
CA LEU A 376 -22.29 1.92 5.51
C LEU A 376 -22.15 2.34 4.03
N PHE A 377 -21.14 1.83 3.35
CA PHE A 377 -20.96 2.03 1.91
C PHE A 377 -22.11 1.40 1.12
N LEU A 378 -22.55 0.18 1.46
CA LEU A 378 -23.69 -0.47 0.83
C LEU A 378 -24.97 0.37 0.93
N ILE A 379 -25.24 0.93 2.11
CA ILE A 379 -26.51 1.64 2.37
C ILE A 379 -26.51 3.06 1.80
N ARG A 380 -25.38 3.79 1.90
CA ARG A 380 -25.32 5.23 1.65
C ARG A 380 -24.61 5.63 0.36
N ALA A 381 -23.74 4.78 -0.21
CA ALA A 381 -23.00 5.14 -1.41
C ALA A 381 -23.84 4.94 -2.68
N PRO A 382 -23.85 5.89 -3.63
CA PRO A 382 -24.50 5.69 -4.93
C PRO A 382 -23.70 4.68 -5.78
N GLU A 383 -24.35 4.01 -6.75
CA GLU A 383 -23.62 3.25 -7.78
C GLU A 383 -23.15 4.23 -8.87
N THR A 384 -21.88 4.14 -9.25
CA THR A 384 -21.30 5.03 -10.27
C THR A 384 -21.24 4.41 -11.65
N TRP A 385 -21.33 3.08 -11.73
CA TRP A 385 -21.18 2.32 -12.97
C TRP A 385 -22.29 2.62 -13.99
N SER A 386 -23.52 2.71 -13.55
CA SER A 386 -24.67 2.98 -14.43
C SER A 386 -24.58 4.34 -15.12
N ALA A 387 -24.09 5.38 -14.42
CA ALA A 387 -23.88 6.71 -14.99
C ALA A 387 -22.79 6.71 -16.07
N VAL A 388 -21.68 6.01 -15.84
CA VAL A 388 -20.58 5.89 -16.81
C VAL A 388 -20.98 5.05 -18.03
N ALA A 389 -21.75 3.98 -17.82
CA ALA A 389 -22.26 3.17 -18.95
C ALA A 389 -23.20 3.96 -19.86
N ILE A 390 -24.16 4.68 -19.27
CA ILE A 390 -25.10 5.54 -20.01
C ILE A 390 -24.36 6.64 -20.77
N GLU A 391 -23.35 7.28 -20.17
CA GLU A 391 -22.57 8.31 -20.83
C GLU A 391 -21.74 7.76 -21.99
N ARG A 392 -21.15 6.56 -21.86
CA ARG A 392 -20.44 5.87 -22.95
C ARG A 392 -21.38 5.48 -24.09
N GLU A 393 -22.60 5.01 -23.79
CA GLU A 393 -23.61 4.74 -24.81
C GLU A 393 -24.04 6.01 -25.54
N ARG A 394 -24.25 7.12 -24.82
CA ARG A 394 -24.55 8.42 -25.43
C ARG A 394 -23.42 8.93 -26.33
N GLN A 395 -22.16 8.78 -25.90
CA GLN A 395 -21.01 9.17 -26.70
C GLN A 395 -20.83 8.29 -27.95
N ARG A 396 -21.12 6.99 -27.86
CA ARG A 396 -21.13 6.09 -29.02
C ARG A 396 -22.27 6.44 -29.99
N ALA A 397 -23.46 6.65 -29.47
CA ALA A 397 -24.62 7.04 -30.29
C ALA A 397 -24.50 8.44 -30.91
N ALA A 398 -23.60 9.29 -30.42
CA ALA A 398 -23.31 10.59 -31.02
C ALA A 398 -22.15 10.57 -32.03
N ALA A 399 -21.41 9.45 -32.10
CA ALA A 399 -20.29 9.24 -33.02
C ALA A 399 -20.67 8.40 -34.26
N ASP A 400 -21.81 7.66 -34.17
CA ASP A 400 -22.50 7.00 -35.29
C ASP A 400 -23.55 7.93 -35.92
#